data_87a2e9682ebce00c8a09ea456dd80ddd
#
_entry.id   87a2e9682ebce00c8a09ea456dd80ddd
#
_cell.length_a   1.000
_cell.length_b   1.000
_cell.length_c   1.000
_cell.angle_alpha   90.00
_cell.angle_beta   90.00
_cell.angle_gamma   90.00
#
_symmetry.space_group_name_H-M   'P 1'
#
loop_
_entity.id
_entity.type
_entity.pdbx_description
1 polymer ?
#
loop_
_entity_poly.entity_id
_entity_poly.type
_entity_poly.pdbx_seq_one_letter_code
_entity_poly.pdbx_strand_id
1 'polypeptide(L)'
;LDGAVDPTLSSGQVSLGQAAGFENALRAYVEDCQRGKNCPLSGDVVNGVKQIQDLLDLTVDSPLPTNDAKRPLTYSLAESAVLSLLYDDQYWQYLTSGLAEAMNQGKGSILLALGDALASRNEDGTYSGNSSEVINAINCLDYPVEGDMASWQTEAHEMEQASPPFGADLSYPELFCQVWDHKSTRERKPIHASGAAPILVIGTTGDPATPYPWAEALAEQLDSGRLLTWEGNGHTAYGRAG
;
A
#
# COMPACT_ATOMS: atom_id res chain seq x y z
N LEU A 1 0.28 18.51 8.22
CA LEU A 1 -0.33 17.26 7.80
C LEU A 1 0.56 16.62 6.76
N ASP A 2 0.92 15.35 6.91
CA ASP A 2 1.74 14.58 6.00
C ASP A 2 1.10 13.20 5.86
N GLY A 3 1.04 12.63 4.66
CA GLY A 3 0.21 11.48 4.38
C GLY A 3 -1.28 11.85 4.38
N ALA A 4 -1.62 12.92 3.67
CA ALA A 4 -2.97 13.47 3.65
C ALA A 4 -3.93 12.63 2.82
N VAL A 5 -5.17 12.48 3.30
CA VAL A 5 -6.27 11.86 2.57
C VAL A 5 -7.28 12.95 2.19
N ASP A 6 -7.85 12.87 0.99
CA ASP A 6 -8.98 13.71 0.60
C ASP A 6 -10.25 13.24 1.33
N PRO A 7 -10.84 14.05 2.24
CA PRO A 7 -11.98 13.63 3.05
C PRO A 7 -13.29 13.48 2.26
N THR A 8 -13.28 13.80 0.98
CA THR A 8 -14.46 13.65 0.10
C THR A 8 -14.53 12.29 -0.59
N LEU A 9 -13.46 11.49 -0.54
CA LEU A 9 -13.39 10.19 -1.18
C LEU A 9 -14.20 9.12 -0.45
N SER A 10 -14.82 8.20 -1.19
CA SER A 10 -15.38 6.97 -0.65
C SER A 10 -14.28 5.96 -0.31
N SER A 11 -14.61 4.91 0.45
CA SER A 11 -13.71 3.79 0.73
C SER A 11 -13.18 3.17 -0.57
N GLY A 12 -14.05 2.89 -1.54
CA GLY A 12 -13.66 2.36 -2.85
C GLY A 12 -12.72 3.29 -3.61
N GLN A 13 -12.99 4.61 -3.60
CA GLN A 13 -12.11 5.59 -4.23
C GLN A 13 -10.73 5.67 -3.56
N VAL A 14 -10.67 5.54 -2.23
CA VAL A 14 -9.39 5.45 -1.49
C VAL A 14 -8.64 4.20 -1.90
N SER A 15 -9.27 3.04 -1.91
CA SER A 15 -8.63 1.77 -2.33
C SER A 15 -8.14 1.83 -3.79
N LEU A 16 -8.93 2.40 -4.70
CA LEU A 16 -8.52 2.58 -6.10
C LEU A 16 -7.29 3.50 -6.21
N GLY A 17 -7.29 4.60 -5.46
CA GLY A 17 -6.13 5.50 -5.41
C GLY A 17 -4.89 4.82 -4.86
N GLN A 18 -5.04 3.99 -3.82
CA GLN A 18 -3.94 3.19 -3.27
C GLN A 18 -3.46 2.13 -4.25
N ALA A 19 -4.35 1.44 -4.96
CA ALA A 19 -3.95 0.49 -6.01
C ALA A 19 -3.06 1.16 -7.06
N ALA A 20 -3.47 2.33 -7.58
CA ALA A 20 -2.67 3.10 -8.52
C ALA A 20 -1.36 3.61 -7.89
N GLY A 21 -1.38 4.03 -6.63
CA GLY A 21 -0.20 4.49 -5.89
C GLY A 21 0.84 3.38 -5.72
N PHE A 22 0.42 2.19 -5.31
CA PHE A 22 1.31 1.03 -5.17
C PHE A 22 1.83 0.52 -6.52
N GLU A 23 1.03 0.55 -7.58
CA GLU A 23 1.51 0.26 -8.94
C GLU A 23 2.63 1.24 -9.36
N ASN A 24 2.44 2.53 -9.11
CA ASN A 24 3.46 3.54 -9.42
C ASN A 24 4.74 3.33 -8.61
N ALA A 25 4.62 3.03 -7.32
CA ALA A 25 5.76 2.73 -6.45
C ALA A 25 6.49 1.45 -6.89
N LEU A 26 5.74 0.41 -7.29
CA LEU A 26 6.32 -0.82 -7.82
C LEU A 26 7.11 -0.57 -9.11
N ARG A 27 6.56 0.23 -10.03
CA ARG A 27 7.26 0.63 -11.26
C ARG A 27 8.52 1.42 -10.98
N ALA A 28 8.46 2.38 -10.06
CA ALA A 28 9.63 3.16 -9.63
C ALA A 28 10.69 2.26 -8.97
N TYR A 29 10.29 1.31 -8.13
CA TYR A 29 11.17 0.30 -7.58
C TYR A 29 11.84 -0.55 -8.66
N VAL A 30 11.07 -1.07 -9.63
CA VAL A 30 11.62 -1.89 -10.71
C VAL A 30 12.64 -1.10 -11.53
N GLU A 31 12.35 0.14 -11.85
CA GLU A 31 13.28 1.03 -12.57
C GLU A 31 14.57 1.27 -11.77
N ASP A 32 14.46 1.50 -10.47
CA ASP A 32 15.63 1.65 -9.59
C ASP A 32 16.44 0.36 -9.49
N CYS A 33 15.77 -0.76 -9.25
CA CYS A 33 16.39 -2.08 -9.18
C CYS A 33 17.19 -2.39 -10.46
N GLN A 34 16.61 -2.18 -11.64
CA GLN A 34 17.22 -2.49 -12.93
C GLN A 34 18.44 -1.60 -13.26
N ARG A 35 18.59 -0.45 -12.61
CA ARG A 35 19.83 0.34 -12.64
C ARG A 35 20.95 -0.27 -11.78
N GLY A 36 20.58 -1.10 -10.81
CA GLY A 36 21.51 -1.76 -9.88
C GLY A 36 22.13 -3.02 -10.44
N LYS A 37 23.24 -3.48 -9.82
CA LYS A 37 23.99 -4.68 -10.29
C LYS A 37 23.38 -6.02 -9.86
N ASN A 38 22.55 -6.02 -8.81
CA ASN A 38 22.04 -7.23 -8.17
C ASN A 38 20.53 -7.42 -8.36
N CYS A 39 19.94 -6.69 -9.28
CA CYS A 39 18.53 -6.79 -9.58
C CYS A 39 18.21 -8.16 -10.19
N PRO A 40 17.26 -8.92 -9.63
CA PRO A 40 16.85 -10.19 -10.22
C PRO A 40 15.90 -10.01 -11.41
N LEU A 41 15.39 -8.80 -11.61
CA LEU A 41 14.42 -8.44 -12.65
C LEU A 41 15.14 -8.10 -13.94
N SER A 42 14.56 -8.52 -15.07
CA SER A 42 15.14 -8.34 -16.41
C SER A 42 14.14 -7.73 -17.39
N GLY A 43 14.62 -7.23 -18.52
CA GLY A 43 13.81 -6.58 -19.54
C GLY A 43 13.56 -5.10 -19.23
N ASP A 44 12.40 -4.60 -19.61
CA ASP A 44 11.93 -3.26 -19.26
C ASP A 44 11.11 -3.26 -17.95
N VAL A 45 10.62 -2.09 -17.54
CA VAL A 45 9.83 -1.94 -16.31
C VAL A 45 8.57 -2.80 -16.34
N VAL A 46 7.90 -2.91 -17.48
CA VAL A 46 6.68 -3.73 -17.64
C VAL A 46 6.99 -5.20 -17.41
N ASN A 47 8.08 -5.68 -17.98
CA ASN A 47 8.55 -7.06 -17.77
C ASN A 47 8.96 -7.31 -16.31
N GLY A 48 9.60 -6.33 -15.66
CA GLY A 48 9.99 -6.45 -14.25
C GLY A 48 8.78 -6.53 -13.32
N VAL A 49 7.77 -5.69 -13.51
CA VAL A 49 6.49 -5.76 -12.77
C VAL A 49 5.83 -7.12 -12.99
N LYS A 50 5.77 -7.58 -14.25
CA LYS A 50 5.20 -8.89 -14.55
C LYS A 50 5.94 -10.04 -13.86
N GLN A 51 7.26 -10.00 -13.78
CA GLN A 51 8.04 -11.03 -13.08
C GLN A 51 7.71 -11.06 -11.57
N ILE A 52 7.44 -9.92 -10.95
CA ILE A 52 7.00 -9.87 -9.55
C ILE A 52 5.60 -10.44 -9.44
N GLN A 53 4.67 -10.07 -10.31
CA GLN A 53 3.32 -10.64 -10.35
C GLN A 53 3.38 -12.18 -10.54
N ASP A 54 4.15 -12.67 -11.51
CA ASP A 54 4.29 -14.11 -11.75
C ASP A 54 4.86 -14.86 -10.52
N LEU A 55 5.76 -14.22 -9.74
CA LEU A 55 6.24 -14.77 -8.48
C LEU A 55 5.14 -14.84 -7.43
N LEU A 56 4.32 -13.77 -7.28
CA LEU A 56 3.19 -13.76 -6.36
C LEU A 56 2.18 -14.84 -6.75
N ASP A 57 1.78 -14.90 -8.01
CA ASP A 57 0.84 -15.90 -8.54
C ASP A 57 1.34 -17.33 -8.31
N LEU A 58 2.63 -17.59 -8.48
CA LEU A 58 3.23 -18.88 -8.18
C LEU A 58 2.99 -19.32 -6.74
N THR A 59 3.04 -18.37 -5.79
CA THR A 59 2.88 -18.68 -4.35
C THR A 59 1.45 -19.03 -3.94
N VAL A 60 0.46 -18.83 -4.81
CA VAL A 60 -0.94 -19.27 -4.58
C VAL A 60 -1.01 -20.80 -4.46
N ASP A 61 -0.45 -21.50 -5.47
CA ASP A 61 -0.50 -22.95 -5.53
C ASP A 61 0.75 -23.62 -4.97
N SER A 62 1.86 -22.89 -4.90
CA SER A 62 3.17 -23.41 -4.50
C SER A 62 3.88 -22.44 -3.55
N PRO A 63 3.48 -22.36 -2.29
CA PRO A 63 4.15 -21.52 -1.31
C PRO A 63 5.65 -21.82 -1.23
N LEU A 64 6.50 -20.80 -1.17
CA LEU A 64 7.94 -20.98 -1.14
C LEU A 64 8.40 -21.47 0.23
N PRO A 65 9.33 -22.45 0.29
CA PRO A 65 9.92 -22.88 1.55
C PRO A 65 10.70 -21.74 2.19
N THR A 66 10.70 -21.72 3.53
CA THR A 66 11.46 -20.75 4.33
C THR A 66 12.36 -21.47 5.33
N ASN A 67 13.12 -20.71 6.12
CA ASN A 67 13.89 -21.27 7.22
C ASN A 67 13.01 -21.79 8.37
N ASP A 68 11.75 -21.38 8.45
CA ASP A 68 10.73 -21.97 9.30
C ASP A 68 9.88 -22.96 8.50
N ALA A 69 10.14 -24.25 8.67
CA ALA A 69 9.42 -25.30 7.95
C ALA A 69 7.89 -25.32 8.19
N LYS A 70 7.40 -24.62 9.24
CA LYS A 70 5.97 -24.51 9.55
C LYS A 70 5.32 -23.27 8.91
N ARG A 71 6.12 -22.37 8.37
CA ARG A 71 5.66 -21.09 7.80
C ARG A 71 6.25 -20.87 6.41
N PRO A 72 5.75 -21.57 5.38
CA PRO A 72 6.12 -21.25 4.00
C PRO A 72 5.64 -19.84 3.67
N LEU A 73 6.32 -19.18 2.72
CA LEU A 73 5.89 -17.90 2.19
C LEU A 73 4.69 -18.15 1.25
N THR A 74 3.50 -17.92 1.75
CA THR A 74 2.24 -17.97 0.99
C THR A 74 2.04 -16.70 0.18
N TYR A 75 1.07 -16.70 -0.73
CA TYR A 75 0.69 -15.52 -1.51
C TYR A 75 0.48 -14.28 -0.61
N SER A 76 -0.40 -14.36 0.38
CA SER A 76 -0.71 -13.21 1.25
C SER A 76 0.51 -12.70 2.01
N LEU A 77 1.43 -13.59 2.45
CA LEU A 77 2.65 -13.18 3.12
C LEU A 77 3.65 -12.52 2.15
N ALA A 78 3.74 -13.04 0.92
CA ALA A 78 4.61 -12.47 -0.10
C ALA A 78 4.12 -11.10 -0.57
N GLU A 79 2.84 -10.99 -0.86
CA GLU A 79 2.18 -9.77 -1.29
C GLU A 79 2.28 -8.68 -0.19
N SER A 80 1.91 -8.99 1.05
CA SER A 80 2.03 -8.06 2.18
C SER A 80 3.47 -7.61 2.41
N ALA A 81 4.47 -8.50 2.24
CA ALA A 81 5.87 -8.12 2.36
C ALA A 81 6.29 -7.15 1.26
N VAL A 82 5.90 -7.41 0.00
CA VAL A 82 6.19 -6.52 -1.12
C VAL A 82 5.54 -5.15 -0.91
N LEU A 83 4.23 -5.10 -0.61
CA LEU A 83 3.52 -3.86 -0.33
C LEU A 83 4.19 -3.05 0.80
N SER A 84 4.50 -3.71 1.92
CA SER A 84 5.12 -3.04 3.07
C SER A 84 6.49 -2.45 2.74
N LEU A 85 7.28 -3.12 1.89
CA LEU A 85 8.60 -2.65 1.48
C LEU A 85 8.53 -1.51 0.44
N LEU A 86 7.39 -1.30 -0.21
CA LEU A 86 7.16 -0.18 -1.12
C LEU A 86 6.83 1.13 -0.39
N TYR A 87 6.48 1.09 0.91
CA TYR A 87 6.21 2.31 1.70
C TYR A 87 7.41 3.24 1.83
N ASP A 88 8.64 2.72 1.71
CA ASP A 88 9.85 3.51 1.84
C ASP A 88 10.93 3.05 0.86
N ASP A 89 11.47 3.96 0.06
CA ASP A 89 12.51 3.66 -0.92
C ASP A 89 13.83 3.19 -0.26
N GLN A 90 14.05 3.49 1.01
CA GLN A 90 15.17 2.94 1.77
C GLN A 90 15.06 1.41 1.95
N TYR A 91 13.86 0.85 1.88
CA TYR A 91 13.62 -0.59 1.97
C TYR A 91 13.79 -1.34 0.63
N TRP A 92 13.91 -0.64 -0.48
CA TRP A 92 14.00 -1.25 -1.82
C TRP A 92 15.20 -2.19 -1.98
N GLN A 93 16.33 -1.90 -1.33
CA GLN A 93 17.47 -2.81 -1.30
C GLN A 93 17.15 -4.16 -0.63
N TYR A 94 16.30 -4.15 0.39
CA TYR A 94 15.85 -5.36 1.07
C TYR A 94 14.82 -6.12 0.23
N LEU A 95 13.91 -5.40 -0.45
CA LEU A 95 13.01 -5.99 -1.43
C LEU A 95 13.78 -6.70 -2.54
N THR A 96 14.81 -6.05 -3.09
CA THR A 96 15.71 -6.65 -4.09
C THR A 96 16.34 -7.95 -3.60
N SER A 97 16.81 -7.96 -2.34
CA SER A 97 17.41 -9.16 -1.74
C SER A 97 16.40 -10.29 -1.57
N GLY A 98 15.18 -9.97 -1.12
CA GLY A 98 14.10 -10.94 -0.96
C GLY A 98 13.62 -11.52 -2.29
N LEU A 99 13.44 -10.67 -3.30
CA LEU A 99 13.07 -11.13 -4.65
C LEU A 99 14.18 -11.98 -5.28
N ALA A 100 15.45 -11.61 -5.09
CA ALA A 100 16.59 -12.41 -5.59
C ALA A 100 16.65 -13.80 -4.95
N GLU A 101 16.39 -13.92 -3.64
CA GLU A 101 16.28 -15.23 -2.99
C GLU A 101 15.10 -16.03 -3.57
N ALA A 102 13.94 -15.40 -3.67
CA ALA A 102 12.71 -16.06 -4.14
C ALA A 102 12.85 -16.56 -5.60
N MET A 103 13.29 -15.69 -6.50
CA MET A 103 13.38 -15.98 -7.93
C MET A 103 14.54 -16.92 -8.30
N ASN A 104 15.72 -16.75 -7.65
CA ASN A 104 16.92 -17.51 -8.03
C ASN A 104 17.09 -18.81 -7.23
N GLN A 105 16.52 -18.90 -6.02
CA GLN A 105 16.71 -20.04 -5.12
C GLN A 105 15.40 -20.77 -4.79
N GLY A 106 14.24 -20.21 -5.16
CA GLY A 106 12.93 -20.76 -4.81
C GLY A 106 12.69 -20.76 -3.30
N LYS A 107 13.20 -19.76 -2.55
CA LYS A 107 13.04 -19.62 -1.10
C LYS A 107 12.42 -18.28 -0.75
N GLY A 108 11.58 -18.28 0.28
CA GLY A 108 10.88 -17.08 0.76
C GLY A 108 11.33 -16.57 2.11
N SER A 109 12.51 -16.96 2.60
CA SER A 109 12.92 -16.66 3.97
C SER A 109 13.15 -15.18 4.23
N ILE A 110 13.75 -14.47 3.28
CA ILE A 110 14.04 -13.04 3.42
C ILE A 110 12.73 -12.24 3.39
N LEU A 111 11.85 -12.49 2.40
CA LEU A 111 10.56 -11.79 2.32
C LEU A 111 9.70 -12.04 3.55
N LEU A 112 9.64 -13.30 4.04
CA LEU A 112 8.91 -13.62 5.26
C LEU A 112 9.45 -12.85 6.48
N ALA A 113 10.77 -12.83 6.65
CA ALA A 113 11.39 -12.15 7.79
C ALA A 113 11.16 -10.63 7.76
N LEU A 114 11.23 -10.03 6.57
CA LEU A 114 10.98 -8.59 6.38
C LEU A 114 9.52 -8.25 6.61
N GLY A 115 8.59 -9.05 6.07
CA GLY A 115 7.15 -8.90 6.32
C GLY A 115 6.80 -9.01 7.79
N ASP A 116 7.35 -10.02 8.50
CA ASP A 116 7.17 -10.19 9.95
C ASP A 116 7.69 -8.98 10.74
N ALA A 117 8.86 -8.47 10.39
CA ALA A 117 9.45 -7.30 11.06
C ALA A 117 8.59 -6.03 10.87
N LEU A 118 8.10 -5.78 9.65
CA LEU A 118 7.24 -4.63 9.35
C LEU A 118 5.85 -4.78 9.97
N ALA A 119 5.33 -6.00 10.08
CA ALA A 119 4.09 -6.30 10.81
C ALA A 119 4.27 -6.32 12.34
N SER A 120 5.48 -6.07 12.85
CA SER A 120 5.81 -6.15 14.29
C SER A 120 5.50 -7.51 14.90
N ARG A 121 5.70 -8.59 14.13
CA ARG A 121 5.50 -9.97 14.60
C ARG A 121 6.74 -10.45 15.33
N ASN A 122 6.55 -10.97 16.54
CA ASN A 122 7.59 -11.53 17.38
C ASN A 122 7.93 -12.98 16.98
N GLU A 123 9.09 -13.49 17.42
CA GLU A 123 9.52 -14.87 17.14
C GLU A 123 8.57 -15.92 17.71
N ASP A 124 7.91 -15.63 18.82
CA ASP A 124 6.91 -16.51 19.46
C ASP A 124 5.54 -16.51 18.76
N GLY A 125 5.39 -15.69 17.70
CA GLY A 125 4.16 -15.58 16.93
C GLY A 125 3.17 -14.55 17.45
N THR A 126 3.48 -13.87 18.55
CA THR A 126 2.69 -12.70 19.02
C THR A 126 3.03 -11.46 18.22
N TYR A 127 2.23 -10.40 18.39
CA TYR A 127 2.45 -9.11 17.76
C TYR A 127 2.69 -8.04 18.81
N SER A 128 3.63 -7.12 18.57
CA SER A 128 3.93 -6.00 19.47
C SER A 128 2.91 -4.87 19.39
N GLY A 129 1.97 -4.94 18.47
CA GLY A 129 0.89 -3.97 18.26
C GLY A 129 -0.37 -4.65 17.75
N ASN A 130 -1.43 -3.88 17.60
CA ASN A 130 -2.72 -4.34 17.10
C ASN A 130 -3.18 -3.54 15.86
N SER A 131 -2.25 -2.92 15.15
CA SER A 131 -2.57 -2.02 14.03
C SER A 131 -3.35 -2.73 12.93
N SER A 132 -3.00 -3.99 12.64
CA SER A 132 -3.67 -4.79 11.59
C SER A 132 -5.13 -5.10 11.92
N GLU A 133 -5.46 -5.27 13.21
CA GLU A 133 -6.84 -5.52 13.64
C GLU A 133 -7.65 -4.22 13.71
N VAL A 134 -7.06 -3.16 14.25
CA VAL A 134 -7.82 -1.93 14.50
C VAL A 134 -8.01 -1.07 13.25
N ILE A 135 -7.15 -1.19 12.23
CA ILE A 135 -7.28 -0.37 11.02
C ILE A 135 -8.62 -0.59 10.32
N ASN A 136 -9.09 -1.83 10.26
CA ASN A 136 -10.38 -2.16 9.68
C ASN A 136 -11.53 -1.51 10.48
N ALA A 137 -11.48 -1.57 11.81
CA ALA A 137 -12.49 -0.95 12.66
C ALA A 137 -12.49 0.58 12.53
N ILE A 138 -11.31 1.20 12.44
CA ILE A 138 -11.16 2.65 12.23
C ILE A 138 -11.73 3.02 10.86
N ASN A 139 -11.37 2.31 9.81
CA ASN A 139 -11.88 2.58 8.46
C ASN A 139 -13.42 2.46 8.41
N CYS A 140 -14.01 1.46 9.08
CA CYS A 140 -15.47 1.31 9.14
C CYS A 140 -16.18 2.43 9.90
N LEU A 141 -15.49 3.13 10.81
CA LEU A 141 -16.00 4.31 11.50
C LEU A 141 -15.76 5.60 10.71
N ASP A 142 -14.72 5.63 9.90
CA ASP A 142 -14.36 6.80 9.10
C ASP A 142 -15.11 6.86 7.77
N TYR A 143 -15.33 5.71 7.13
CA TYR A 143 -16.01 5.63 5.84
C TYR A 143 -17.40 4.99 5.97
N PRO A 144 -18.48 5.69 5.56
CA PRO A 144 -19.78 5.05 5.45
C PRO A 144 -19.74 3.96 4.36
N VAL A 145 -20.49 2.89 4.58
CA VAL A 145 -20.69 1.86 3.55
C VAL A 145 -21.60 2.44 2.46
N GLU A 146 -21.09 2.53 1.25
CA GLU A 146 -21.81 3.07 0.09
C GLU A 146 -21.85 2.04 -1.03
N GLY A 147 -22.88 2.14 -1.89
CA GLY A 147 -23.05 1.21 -2.99
C GLY A 147 -23.64 -0.15 -2.61
N ASP A 148 -23.47 -1.08 -3.51
CA ASP A 148 -23.93 -2.47 -3.39
C ASP A 148 -22.94 -3.41 -4.09
N MET A 149 -23.22 -4.71 -4.08
CA MET A 149 -22.35 -5.71 -4.68
C MET A 149 -22.03 -5.44 -6.16
N ALA A 150 -22.95 -4.86 -6.92
CA ALA A 150 -22.71 -4.60 -8.34
C ALA A 150 -21.74 -3.44 -8.56
N SER A 151 -21.88 -2.36 -7.77
CA SER A 151 -20.90 -1.25 -7.78
C SER A 151 -19.54 -1.70 -7.29
N TRP A 152 -19.47 -2.48 -6.21
CA TRP A 152 -18.19 -2.99 -5.66
C TRP A 152 -17.46 -3.94 -6.63
N GLN A 153 -18.20 -4.73 -7.41
CA GLN A 153 -17.61 -5.55 -8.48
C GLN A 153 -17.01 -4.67 -9.60
N THR A 154 -17.65 -3.56 -9.92
CA THR A 154 -17.11 -2.60 -10.90
C THR A 154 -15.82 -1.95 -10.36
N GLU A 155 -15.85 -1.48 -9.12
CA GLU A 155 -14.69 -0.89 -8.46
C GLU A 155 -13.53 -1.90 -8.33
N ALA A 156 -13.83 -3.17 -8.00
CA ALA A 156 -12.83 -4.23 -7.95
C ALA A 156 -12.13 -4.41 -9.30
N HIS A 157 -12.89 -4.42 -10.40
CA HIS A 157 -12.32 -4.52 -11.73
C HIS A 157 -11.45 -3.29 -12.09
N GLU A 158 -11.85 -2.09 -11.68
CA GLU A 158 -11.03 -0.88 -11.84
C GLU A 158 -9.72 -0.97 -11.05
N MET A 159 -9.74 -1.50 -9.82
CA MET A 159 -8.56 -1.72 -8.99
C MET A 159 -7.61 -2.75 -9.62
N GLU A 160 -8.14 -3.87 -10.12
CA GLU A 160 -7.35 -4.89 -10.85
C GLU A 160 -6.71 -4.33 -12.12
N GLN A 161 -7.39 -3.41 -12.83
CA GLN A 161 -6.81 -2.72 -13.99
C GLN A 161 -5.75 -1.69 -13.58
N ALA A 162 -5.96 -1.00 -12.46
CA ALA A 162 -5.02 0.01 -11.96
C ALA A 162 -3.72 -0.62 -11.45
N SER A 163 -3.80 -1.79 -10.83
CA SER A 163 -2.65 -2.55 -10.36
C SER A 163 -2.89 -4.05 -10.49
N PRO A 164 -2.42 -4.68 -11.57
CA PRO A 164 -2.54 -6.13 -11.73
C PRO A 164 -1.95 -6.96 -10.58
N PRO A 165 -0.83 -6.57 -9.94
CA PRO A 165 -0.30 -7.31 -8.81
C PRO A 165 -1.08 -7.17 -7.50
N PHE A 166 -1.75 -6.03 -7.26
CA PHE A 166 -2.30 -5.69 -5.93
C PHE A 166 -3.78 -5.36 -5.93
N GLY A 167 -4.38 -5.07 -7.07
CA GLY A 167 -5.75 -4.55 -7.16
C GLY A 167 -6.80 -5.51 -6.61
N ALA A 168 -6.60 -6.83 -6.79
CA ALA A 168 -7.51 -7.83 -6.26
C ALA A 168 -7.57 -7.82 -4.72
N ASP A 169 -6.42 -7.69 -4.07
CA ASP A 169 -6.31 -7.70 -2.60
C ASP A 169 -6.80 -6.41 -1.96
N LEU A 170 -6.76 -5.29 -2.68
CA LEU A 170 -7.28 -3.99 -2.26
C LEU A 170 -8.79 -3.84 -2.53
N SER A 171 -9.40 -4.82 -3.20
CA SER A 171 -10.80 -4.79 -3.61
C SER A 171 -11.77 -5.05 -2.46
N TYR A 172 -13.00 -4.58 -2.64
CA TYR A 172 -14.11 -4.78 -1.70
C TYR A 172 -13.88 -4.24 -0.28
N PRO A 173 -13.34 -3.03 -0.08
CA PRO A 173 -13.08 -2.48 1.26
C PRO A 173 -14.35 -2.36 2.11
N GLU A 174 -15.53 -2.23 1.48
CA GLU A 174 -16.82 -2.12 2.15
C GLU A 174 -17.34 -3.43 2.73
N LEU A 175 -16.92 -4.61 2.23
CA LEU A 175 -17.48 -5.90 2.66
C LEU A 175 -17.32 -6.16 4.16
N PHE A 176 -16.14 -5.86 4.71
CA PHE A 176 -15.90 -5.99 6.14
C PHE A 176 -16.83 -5.05 6.92
N CYS A 177 -16.91 -3.79 6.49
CA CYS A 177 -17.74 -2.78 7.14
C CYS A 177 -19.25 -3.07 6.99
N GLN A 178 -19.65 -3.74 5.89
CA GLN A 178 -21.06 -4.13 5.68
C GLN A 178 -21.55 -5.11 6.75
N VAL A 179 -20.70 -5.99 7.25
CA VAL A 179 -21.06 -6.96 8.29
C VAL A 179 -20.67 -6.52 9.70
N TRP A 180 -19.89 -5.46 9.84
CA TRP A 180 -19.50 -4.89 11.13
C TRP A 180 -20.69 -4.16 11.78
N ASP A 181 -20.96 -4.41 13.05
CA ASP A 181 -22.14 -3.85 13.75
C ASP A 181 -22.07 -2.34 13.99
N HIS A 182 -20.88 -1.75 13.96
CA HIS A 182 -20.67 -0.33 14.17
C HIS A 182 -20.51 0.38 12.82
N LYS A 183 -21.55 1.10 12.41
CA LYS A 183 -21.58 1.81 11.12
C LYS A 183 -21.10 3.25 11.27
N SER A 184 -20.37 3.75 10.27
CA SER A 184 -20.08 5.16 10.17
C SER A 184 -21.35 5.98 10.01
N THR A 185 -21.43 7.10 10.75
CA THR A 185 -22.46 8.12 10.59
C THR A 185 -21.91 9.40 9.97
N ARG A 186 -20.64 9.37 9.50
CA ARG A 186 -19.99 10.52 8.87
C ARG A 186 -20.60 10.83 7.51
N GLU A 187 -20.69 12.11 7.22
CA GLU A 187 -20.89 12.61 5.86
C GLU A 187 -19.53 12.95 5.26
N ARG A 188 -19.26 12.45 4.08
CA ARG A 188 -18.07 12.85 3.30
C ARG A 188 -18.30 14.28 2.79
N LYS A 189 -17.43 15.19 3.15
CA LYS A 189 -17.53 16.59 2.76
C LYS A 189 -16.18 17.29 2.84
N PRO A 190 -15.98 18.36 2.05
CA PRO A 190 -14.80 19.21 2.17
C PRO A 190 -14.59 19.72 3.58
N ILE A 191 -13.32 19.87 3.97
CA ILE A 191 -12.91 20.39 5.27
C ILE A 191 -12.30 21.79 5.08
N HIS A 192 -12.96 22.82 5.61
CA HIS A 192 -12.49 24.21 5.47
C HIS A 192 -11.59 24.67 6.61
N ALA A 193 -11.80 24.18 7.83
CA ALA A 193 -11.08 24.59 9.04
C ALA A 193 -11.02 26.12 9.21
N SER A 194 -12.16 26.81 8.99
CA SER A 194 -12.27 28.26 9.01
C SER A 194 -11.77 28.85 10.32
N GLY A 195 -10.93 29.88 10.24
CA GLY A 195 -10.32 30.54 11.39
C GLY A 195 -9.06 29.85 11.93
N ALA A 196 -8.65 28.74 11.39
CA ALA A 196 -7.39 28.10 11.76
C ALA A 196 -6.17 28.91 11.28
N ALA A 197 -5.06 28.84 12.02
CA ALA A 197 -3.75 29.28 11.54
C ALA A 197 -3.37 28.54 10.25
N PRO A 198 -2.40 29.03 9.45
CA PRO A 198 -1.95 28.31 8.25
C PRO A 198 -1.62 26.86 8.53
N ILE A 199 -2.21 25.96 7.73
CA ILE A 199 -2.03 24.51 7.85
C ILE A 199 -1.14 24.05 6.71
N LEU A 200 0.05 23.53 7.04
CA LEU A 200 0.94 22.94 6.07
C LEU A 200 0.45 21.51 5.72
N VAL A 201 0.24 21.25 4.46
CA VAL A 201 -0.04 19.92 3.89
C VAL A 201 1.18 19.53 3.07
N ILE A 202 1.77 18.39 3.39
CA ILE A 202 2.93 17.85 2.69
C ILE A 202 2.44 16.68 1.83
N GLY A 203 2.78 16.70 0.55
CA GLY A 203 2.48 15.62 -0.39
C GLY A 203 3.76 15.12 -1.04
N THR A 204 3.98 13.80 -1.02
CA THR A 204 5.07 13.13 -1.72
C THR A 204 4.58 12.66 -3.09
N THR A 205 5.31 13.00 -4.16
CA THR A 205 4.87 12.72 -5.53
C THR A 205 4.75 11.23 -5.85
N GLY A 206 5.57 10.38 -5.22
CA GLY A 206 5.55 8.92 -5.34
C GLY A 206 5.05 8.22 -4.07
N ASP A 207 4.09 8.81 -3.36
CA ASP A 207 3.49 8.18 -2.16
C ASP A 207 2.53 7.06 -2.58
N PRO A 208 2.78 5.80 -2.19
CA PRO A 208 1.92 4.68 -2.54
C PRO A 208 0.62 4.63 -1.73
N ALA A 209 0.64 5.06 -0.48
CA ALA A 209 -0.45 4.86 0.48
C ALA A 209 -1.40 6.06 0.54
N THR A 210 -0.86 7.27 0.37
CA THR A 210 -1.63 8.53 0.30
C THR A 210 -1.19 9.33 -0.92
N PRO A 211 -1.67 8.94 -2.12
CA PRO A 211 -1.25 9.53 -3.39
C PRO A 211 -1.29 11.05 -3.40
N TYR A 212 -0.29 11.67 -4.01
CA TYR A 212 -0.07 13.11 -4.04
C TYR A 212 -1.32 13.98 -4.36
N PRO A 213 -2.22 13.58 -5.30
CA PRO A 213 -3.44 14.34 -5.56
C PRO A 213 -4.35 14.55 -4.33
N TRP A 214 -4.28 13.67 -3.33
CA TRP A 214 -5.05 13.84 -2.10
C TRP A 214 -4.51 14.98 -1.21
N ALA A 215 -3.19 15.17 -1.21
CA ALA A 215 -2.58 16.30 -0.53
C ALA A 215 -2.92 17.63 -1.22
N GLU A 216 -2.95 17.64 -2.56
CA GLU A 216 -3.42 18.80 -3.33
C GLU A 216 -4.88 19.11 -2.99
N ALA A 217 -5.76 18.12 -3.07
CA ALA A 217 -7.19 18.29 -2.80
C ALA A 217 -7.44 18.78 -1.36
N LEU A 218 -6.75 18.21 -0.36
CA LEU A 218 -6.88 18.67 1.02
C LEU A 218 -6.37 20.11 1.21
N ALA A 219 -5.23 20.45 0.61
CA ALA A 219 -4.69 21.81 0.71
C ALA A 219 -5.61 22.87 0.07
N GLU A 220 -6.29 22.51 -1.02
CA GLU A 220 -7.28 23.39 -1.68
C GLU A 220 -8.57 23.53 -0.87
N GLN A 221 -9.02 22.49 -0.17
CA GLN A 221 -10.22 22.52 0.67
C GLN A 221 -10.05 23.39 1.91
N LEU A 222 -8.86 23.43 2.47
CA LEU A 222 -8.56 24.19 3.69
C LEU A 222 -8.46 25.69 3.41
N ASP A 223 -9.23 26.54 4.12
CA ASP A 223 -9.21 28.01 3.95
C ASP A 223 -7.80 28.61 4.11
N SER A 224 -6.97 28.00 4.94
CA SER A 224 -5.60 28.43 5.21
C SER A 224 -4.54 27.36 4.81
N GLY A 225 -4.91 26.42 3.94
CA GLY A 225 -4.03 25.37 3.47
C GLY A 225 -2.80 25.90 2.73
N ARG A 226 -1.67 25.23 2.91
CA ARG A 226 -0.42 25.49 2.18
C ARG A 226 0.18 24.14 1.79
N LEU A 227 0.23 23.87 0.49
CA LEU A 227 0.84 22.67 -0.04
C LEU A 227 2.37 22.80 -0.07
N LEU A 228 3.06 21.80 0.41
CA LEU A 228 4.48 21.56 0.19
C LEU A 228 4.64 20.25 -0.56
N THR A 229 5.16 20.32 -1.76
CA THR A 229 5.46 19.14 -2.58
C THR A 229 6.87 18.62 -2.27
N TRP A 230 6.96 17.33 -1.97
CA TRP A 230 8.20 16.58 -1.92
C TRP A 230 8.30 15.70 -3.18
N GLU A 231 9.32 15.98 -4.00
CA GLU A 231 9.60 15.15 -5.18
C GLU A 231 10.42 13.92 -4.78
N GLY A 232 9.79 12.77 -4.66
CA GLY A 232 10.43 11.54 -4.20
C GLY A 232 9.45 10.37 -4.10
N ASN A 233 9.95 9.23 -3.63
CA ASN A 233 9.19 8.02 -3.44
C ASN A 233 9.00 7.70 -1.96
N GLY A 234 7.91 7.01 -1.66
CA GLY A 234 7.58 6.50 -0.33
C GLY A 234 6.55 7.35 0.40
N HIS A 235 6.00 6.74 1.45
CA HIS A 235 4.91 7.31 2.24
C HIS A 235 5.45 8.35 3.22
N THR A 236 4.89 9.57 3.17
CA THR A 236 5.27 10.76 3.96
C THR A 236 6.68 11.27 3.69
N ALA A 237 6.94 12.54 4.01
CA ALA A 237 8.24 13.18 3.78
C ALA A 237 8.79 13.90 5.03
N TYR A 238 7.96 14.20 6.03
CA TYR A 238 8.39 14.93 7.22
C TYR A 238 9.42 14.11 8.01
N GLY A 239 10.60 14.70 8.21
CA GLY A 239 11.70 14.03 8.90
C GLY A 239 12.60 13.19 7.99
N ARG A 240 12.25 13.02 6.72
CA ARG A 240 13.19 12.52 5.71
C ARG A 240 14.10 13.68 5.33
N ALA A 241 15.17 13.84 6.06
CA ALA A 241 16.14 14.89 5.76
C ALA A 241 16.80 14.62 4.42
N GLY A 242 16.79 15.60 3.54
CA GLY A 242 17.64 15.64 2.39
C GLY A 242 19.10 15.85 2.80
#